data_4ab7f93f9f8d7ef1308ac4c355b9185d
#
_entry.id   4ab7f93f9f8d7ef1308ac4c355b9185d
#
_cell.length_a   1.000
_cell.length_b   1.000
_cell.length_c   1.000
_cell.angle_alpha   90.00
_cell.angle_beta   90.00
_cell.angle_gamma   90.00
#
_symmetry.space_group_name_H-M   'P 1'
#
loop_
_entity.id
_entity.type
_entity.pdbx_description
1 polymer ?
#
loop_
_entity_poly.entity_id
_entity_poly.type
_entity_poly.pdbx_seq_one_letter_code
_entity_poly.pdbx_strand_id
1 'polypeptide(L)'
;MDELTGLRNRRAMREDFRDWSSSSGALCVVLMDLNGLKEINDTLGHQTGDTLIVGAAQCFADTLGHYGTVYRTGGDEFVAMLHCSKEALPGALNEFEERAALWSNQQIRGISVSKGIALSEDQPDMNINELIDLADQRMYADKREYYIKTGKHHRH
;
A
#
# COMPACT_ATOMS: atom_id res chain seq x y z
N MET A 1 -8.87 -13.38 -6.16
CA MET A 1 -7.46 -13.03 -6.44
C MET A 1 -7.40 -12.00 -7.56
N ASP A 2 -6.53 -11.05 -7.43
CA ASP A 2 -6.34 -10.04 -8.49
C ASP A 2 -5.60 -10.67 -9.67
N GLU A 3 -6.16 -10.57 -10.86
CA GLU A 3 -5.61 -11.24 -12.04
C GLU A 3 -4.24 -10.68 -12.46
N LEU A 4 -4.05 -9.37 -12.35
CA LEU A 4 -2.82 -8.74 -12.79
C LEU A 4 -1.64 -9.05 -11.86
N THR A 5 -1.85 -8.99 -10.56
CA THR A 5 -0.75 -9.06 -9.57
C THR A 5 -0.66 -10.38 -8.83
N GLY A 6 -1.72 -11.17 -8.82
CA GLY A 6 -1.79 -12.39 -8.02
C GLY A 6 -2.04 -12.15 -6.54
N LEU A 7 -2.16 -10.91 -6.11
CA LEU A 7 -2.50 -10.59 -4.73
C LEU A 7 -3.98 -10.85 -4.47
N ARG A 8 -4.34 -10.92 -3.19
CA ARG A 8 -5.74 -11.01 -2.81
C ARG A 8 -6.45 -9.71 -3.18
N ASN A 9 -7.72 -9.79 -3.56
CA ASN A 9 -8.47 -8.65 -4.04
C ASN A 9 -9.27 -7.97 -2.92
N ARG A 10 -10.01 -6.92 -3.29
CA ARG A 10 -10.84 -6.16 -2.34
C ARG A 10 -11.86 -7.04 -1.63
N ARG A 11 -12.47 -7.98 -2.34
CA ARG A 11 -13.45 -8.88 -1.75
C ARG A 11 -12.84 -9.74 -0.66
N ALA A 12 -11.66 -10.32 -0.94
CA ALA A 12 -10.92 -11.11 0.03
C ALA A 12 -10.53 -10.27 1.25
N MET A 13 -10.11 -9.02 1.01
CA MET A 13 -9.80 -8.09 2.09
C MET A 13 -11.01 -7.87 3.00
N ARG A 14 -12.18 -7.64 2.43
CA ARG A 14 -13.40 -7.43 3.21
C ARG A 14 -13.75 -8.65 4.06
N GLU A 15 -13.59 -9.84 3.50
CA GLU A 15 -13.83 -11.09 4.21
C GLU A 15 -12.84 -11.27 5.37
N ASP A 16 -11.56 -11.02 5.12
CA ASP A 16 -10.51 -11.14 6.15
C ASP A 16 -10.70 -10.10 7.25
N PHE A 17 -11.05 -8.88 6.89
CA PHE A 17 -11.25 -7.79 7.86
C PHE A 17 -12.47 -8.02 8.73
N ARG A 18 -13.48 -8.67 8.20
CA ARG A 18 -14.70 -8.99 8.97
C ARG A 18 -14.40 -9.87 10.18
N ASP A 19 -13.42 -10.74 10.04
CA ASP A 19 -13.06 -11.70 11.08
C ASP A 19 -12.11 -11.12 12.13
N TRP A 20 -11.57 -9.92 11.90
CA TRP A 20 -10.66 -9.31 12.86
C TRP A 20 -11.41 -8.62 14.01
N SER A 21 -10.88 -8.77 15.24
CA SER A 21 -11.33 -8.06 16.40
C SER A 21 -10.13 -7.68 17.27
N SER A 22 -10.35 -6.79 18.24
CA SER A 22 -9.28 -6.35 19.14
C SER A 22 -8.63 -7.52 19.91
N SER A 23 -9.37 -8.62 20.10
CA SER A 23 -8.84 -9.81 20.75
C SER A 23 -7.93 -10.64 19.84
N SER A 24 -7.88 -10.34 18.55
CA SER A 24 -7.05 -11.05 17.58
C SER A 24 -5.57 -10.66 17.64
N GLY A 25 -5.20 -9.68 18.47
CA GLY A 25 -3.84 -9.20 18.62
C GLY A 25 -3.60 -7.89 17.90
N ALA A 26 -2.34 -7.44 17.91
CA ALA A 26 -1.96 -6.18 17.28
C ALA A 26 -2.13 -6.24 15.76
N LEU A 27 -2.65 -5.16 15.21
CA LEU A 27 -2.86 -5.04 13.77
C LEU A 27 -2.33 -3.71 13.29
N CYS A 28 -1.56 -3.76 12.20
CA CYS A 28 -1.12 -2.57 11.48
C CYS A 28 -1.82 -2.56 10.13
N VAL A 29 -2.62 -1.54 9.87
CA VAL A 29 -3.26 -1.33 8.57
C VAL A 29 -2.44 -0.30 7.82
N VAL A 30 -1.96 -0.66 6.63
CA VAL A 30 -1.19 0.24 5.78
C VAL A 30 -1.92 0.36 4.44
N LEU A 31 -2.35 1.57 4.12
CA LEU A 31 -2.91 1.87 2.81
C LEU A 31 -1.82 2.52 1.97
N MET A 32 -1.72 2.09 0.72
CA MET A 32 -0.65 2.52 -0.19
C MET A 32 -1.22 2.83 -1.56
N ASP A 33 -0.67 3.85 -2.20
CA ASP A 33 -1.10 4.30 -3.50
C ASP A 33 0.13 4.61 -4.33
N LEU A 34 0.19 4.09 -5.57
CA LEU A 34 1.33 4.35 -6.44
C LEU A 34 1.34 5.80 -6.89
N ASN A 35 2.50 6.44 -6.76
CA ASN A 35 2.69 7.78 -7.27
C ASN A 35 3.07 7.74 -8.74
N GLY A 36 2.48 8.62 -9.52
CA GLY A 36 2.86 8.80 -10.91
C GLY A 36 2.31 7.80 -11.90
N LEU A 37 1.42 6.89 -11.50
CA LEU A 37 0.88 5.88 -12.42
C LEU A 37 0.13 6.50 -13.59
N LYS A 38 -0.67 7.53 -13.33
CA LYS A 38 -1.42 8.18 -14.41
C LYS A 38 -0.49 8.78 -15.45
N GLU A 39 0.56 9.47 -15.01
CA GLU A 39 1.55 10.05 -15.91
C GLU A 39 2.24 8.96 -16.75
N ILE A 40 2.58 7.84 -16.13
CA ILE A 40 3.20 6.71 -16.84
C ILE A 40 2.24 6.15 -17.87
N ASN A 41 0.98 5.94 -17.52
CA ASN A 41 -0.03 5.47 -18.46
C ASN A 41 -0.19 6.43 -19.64
N ASP A 42 -0.22 7.73 -19.37
CA ASP A 42 -0.43 8.75 -20.40
C ASP A 42 0.79 8.90 -21.32
N THR A 43 2.01 8.72 -20.80
CA THR A 43 3.23 8.95 -21.57
C THR A 43 3.85 7.69 -22.13
N LEU A 44 3.76 6.56 -21.42
CA LEU A 44 4.42 5.31 -21.78
C LEU A 44 3.44 4.17 -22.08
N GLY A 45 2.14 4.41 -21.88
CA GLY A 45 1.09 3.46 -22.17
C GLY A 45 0.69 2.58 -20.98
N HIS A 46 -0.52 2.03 -21.06
CA HIS A 46 -1.08 1.19 -19.99
C HIS A 46 -0.30 -0.09 -19.71
N GLN A 47 0.35 -0.63 -20.74
CA GLN A 47 1.17 -1.83 -20.58
C GLN A 47 2.36 -1.56 -19.66
N THR A 48 2.99 -0.40 -19.81
CA THR A 48 4.08 0.02 -18.92
C THR A 48 3.56 0.30 -17.51
N GLY A 49 2.38 0.91 -17.41
CA GLY A 49 1.71 1.13 -16.12
C GLY A 49 1.42 -0.19 -15.42
N ASP A 50 0.93 -1.19 -16.15
CA ASP A 50 0.69 -2.53 -15.60
C ASP A 50 1.98 -3.17 -15.09
N THR A 51 3.08 -2.98 -15.80
CA THR A 51 4.40 -3.47 -15.35
C THR A 51 4.81 -2.82 -14.03
N LEU A 52 4.55 -1.53 -13.87
CA LEU A 52 4.80 -0.85 -12.60
C LEU A 52 3.94 -1.43 -11.47
N ILE A 53 2.66 -1.65 -11.74
CA ILE A 53 1.74 -2.24 -10.76
C ILE A 53 2.23 -3.63 -10.32
N VAL A 54 2.63 -4.46 -11.27
CA VAL A 54 3.15 -5.81 -10.97
C VAL A 54 4.45 -5.72 -10.17
N GLY A 55 5.34 -4.79 -10.55
CA GLY A 55 6.59 -4.56 -9.82
C GLY A 55 6.35 -4.15 -8.37
N ALA A 56 5.41 -3.23 -8.16
CA ALA A 56 5.03 -2.79 -6.82
C ALA A 56 4.45 -3.95 -6.00
N ALA A 57 3.56 -4.73 -6.60
CA ALA A 57 2.96 -5.90 -5.95
C ALA A 57 4.03 -6.89 -5.50
N GLN A 58 5.04 -7.13 -6.34
CA GLN A 58 6.14 -8.02 -6.00
C GLN A 58 6.95 -7.48 -4.83
N CYS A 59 7.24 -6.19 -4.82
CA CYS A 59 7.95 -5.56 -3.70
C CYS A 59 7.17 -5.67 -2.40
N PHE A 60 5.85 -5.42 -2.44
CA PHE A 60 5.01 -5.57 -1.26
C PHE A 60 4.99 -7.01 -0.75
N ALA A 61 4.79 -7.97 -1.65
CA ALA A 61 4.73 -9.38 -1.28
C ALA A 61 6.04 -9.86 -0.67
N ASP A 62 7.16 -9.45 -1.25
CA ASP A 62 8.48 -9.90 -0.81
C ASP A 62 8.92 -9.27 0.51
N THR A 63 8.33 -8.17 0.91
CA THR A 63 8.69 -7.46 2.14
C THR A 63 7.56 -7.52 3.16
N LEU A 64 6.49 -6.77 2.95
CA LEU A 64 5.37 -6.71 3.89
C LEU A 64 4.62 -8.03 4.00
N GLY A 65 4.64 -8.84 2.95
CA GLY A 65 3.99 -10.15 2.95
C GLY A 65 4.49 -11.11 4.02
N HIS A 66 5.70 -10.88 4.57
CA HIS A 66 6.23 -11.69 5.67
C HIS A 66 5.54 -11.39 7.01
N TYR A 67 4.85 -10.27 7.11
CA TYR A 67 4.19 -9.82 8.34
C TYR A 67 2.69 -9.97 8.30
N GLY A 68 2.12 -10.28 7.15
CA GLY A 68 0.68 -10.40 7.01
C GLY A 68 0.27 -10.55 5.55
N THR A 69 -0.87 -9.98 5.21
CA THR A 69 -1.45 -10.12 3.88
C THR A 69 -1.48 -8.78 3.17
N VAL A 70 -1.13 -8.79 1.88
CA VAL A 70 -1.20 -7.63 1.02
C VAL A 70 -2.32 -7.85 -0.01
N TYR A 71 -3.11 -6.81 -0.22
CA TYR A 71 -4.26 -6.83 -1.14
C TYR A 71 -4.10 -5.74 -2.19
N ARG A 72 -4.58 -6.01 -3.39
CA ARG A 72 -4.78 -4.95 -4.38
C ARG A 72 -6.27 -4.63 -4.42
N THR A 73 -6.63 -3.39 -4.12
CA THR A 73 -8.03 -2.98 -3.94
C THR A 73 -8.56 -2.07 -5.05
N GLY A 74 -7.68 -1.50 -5.82
CA GLY A 74 -8.03 -0.62 -6.94
C GLY A 74 -6.89 -0.55 -7.92
N GLY A 75 -6.98 0.34 -8.93
CA GLY A 75 -5.98 0.47 -9.99
C GLY A 75 -4.56 0.60 -9.45
N ASP A 76 -4.34 1.63 -8.64
CA ASP A 76 -3.03 1.95 -8.05
C ASP A 76 -3.01 1.81 -6.53
N GLU A 77 -4.05 1.20 -5.96
CA GLU A 77 -4.24 1.13 -4.51
C GLU A 77 -3.97 -0.26 -3.96
N PHE A 78 -3.19 -0.31 -2.88
CA PHE A 78 -2.85 -1.54 -2.16
C PHE A 78 -3.13 -1.35 -0.68
N VAL A 79 -3.47 -2.44 -0.02
CA VAL A 79 -3.69 -2.46 1.43
C VAL A 79 -2.88 -3.60 2.02
N ALA A 80 -2.21 -3.34 3.14
CA ALA A 80 -1.54 -4.38 3.90
C ALA A 80 -2.19 -4.50 5.28
N MET A 81 -2.50 -5.74 5.67
CA MET A 81 -2.98 -6.07 6.99
C MET A 81 -1.87 -6.85 7.67
N LEU A 82 -1.11 -6.18 8.54
CA LEU A 82 0.10 -6.74 9.11
C LEU A 82 -0.11 -7.08 10.59
N HIS A 83 0.32 -8.28 10.95
CA HIS A 83 0.24 -8.79 12.31
C HIS A 83 1.62 -8.64 12.97
N CYS A 84 2.02 -7.40 13.19
CA CYS A 84 3.31 -7.11 13.80
C CYS A 84 3.14 -6.01 14.85
N SER A 85 4.12 -5.91 15.73
CA SER A 85 4.12 -4.87 16.76
C SER A 85 4.43 -3.51 16.16
N LYS A 86 4.07 -2.47 16.89
CA LYS A 86 4.40 -1.09 16.56
C LYS A 86 5.92 -0.91 16.37
N GLU A 87 6.70 -1.62 17.16
CA GLU A 87 8.17 -1.54 17.14
C GLU A 87 8.76 -2.22 15.89
N ALA A 88 8.12 -3.27 15.38
CA ALA A 88 8.60 -4.00 14.21
C ALA A 88 8.24 -3.31 12.89
N LEU A 89 7.19 -2.51 12.88
CA LEU A 89 6.66 -1.90 11.66
C LEU A 89 7.66 -1.03 10.91
N PRO A 90 8.43 -0.12 11.57
CA PRO A 90 9.39 0.72 10.85
C PRO A 90 10.41 -0.07 10.04
N GLY A 91 10.88 -1.20 10.58
CA GLY A 91 11.82 -2.07 9.87
C GLY A 91 11.20 -2.70 8.62
N ALA A 92 9.96 -3.15 8.73
CA ALA A 92 9.23 -3.73 7.60
C ALA A 92 9.02 -2.69 6.49
N LEU A 93 8.60 -1.48 6.85
CA LEU A 93 8.39 -0.40 5.90
C LEU A 93 9.70 0.04 5.25
N ASN A 94 10.78 0.10 6.02
CA ASN A 94 12.10 0.47 5.49
C ASN A 94 12.59 -0.56 4.48
N GLU A 95 12.40 -1.83 4.75
CA GLU A 95 12.75 -2.92 3.83
C GLU A 95 11.99 -2.77 2.51
N PHE A 96 10.69 -2.46 2.59
CA PHE A 96 9.90 -2.20 1.39
C PHE A 96 10.44 -0.99 0.63
N GLU A 97 10.69 0.12 1.30
CA GLU A 97 11.15 1.35 0.66
C GLU A 97 12.49 1.17 -0.03
N GLU A 98 13.42 0.44 0.57
CA GLU A 98 14.70 0.14 -0.05
C GLU A 98 14.54 -0.70 -1.32
N ARG A 99 13.70 -1.73 -1.25
CA ARG A 99 13.47 -2.59 -2.41
C ARG A 99 12.76 -1.83 -3.52
N ALA A 100 11.78 -1.02 -3.19
CA ALA A 100 11.04 -0.19 -4.15
C ALA A 100 11.96 0.82 -4.85
N ALA A 101 12.85 1.45 -4.10
CA ALA A 101 13.80 2.41 -4.65
C ALA A 101 14.78 1.76 -5.64
N LEU A 102 15.14 0.51 -5.41
CA LEU A 102 16.07 -0.23 -6.27
C LEU A 102 15.38 -0.88 -7.48
N TRP A 103 14.05 -0.98 -7.45
CA TRP A 103 13.32 -1.56 -8.57
C TRP A 103 13.45 -0.67 -9.81
N SER A 104 13.75 -1.28 -10.95
CA SER A 104 13.81 -0.54 -12.20
C SER A 104 13.63 -1.49 -13.37
N ASN A 105 13.22 -0.92 -14.49
CA ASN A 105 13.25 -1.60 -15.78
C ASN A 105 13.79 -0.61 -16.82
N GLN A 106 13.61 -0.89 -18.12
CA GLN A 106 14.14 -0.05 -19.18
C GLN A 106 13.50 1.35 -19.22
N GLN A 107 12.31 1.51 -18.66
CA GLN A 107 11.52 2.73 -18.80
C GLN A 107 11.26 3.44 -17.48
N ILE A 108 11.32 2.74 -16.35
CA ILE A 108 10.96 3.25 -15.03
C ILE A 108 12.08 3.00 -14.04
N ARG A 109 12.41 4.02 -13.24
CA ARG A 109 13.41 3.91 -12.19
C ARG A 109 12.76 4.17 -10.85
N GLY A 110 12.77 3.14 -10.00
CA GLY A 110 12.22 3.21 -8.67
C GLY A 110 10.70 3.20 -8.63
N ILE A 111 10.16 2.77 -7.52
CA ILE A 111 8.72 2.77 -7.24
C ILE A 111 8.50 3.71 -6.08
N SER A 112 7.61 4.68 -6.26
CA SER A 112 7.22 5.62 -5.22
C SER A 112 5.78 5.36 -4.81
N VAL A 113 5.54 5.28 -3.50
CA VAL A 113 4.20 5.12 -2.97
C VAL A 113 3.93 6.19 -1.92
N SER A 114 2.67 6.61 -1.85
CA SER A 114 2.16 7.36 -0.72
C SER A 114 1.47 6.37 0.20
N LYS A 115 1.65 6.53 1.51
CA LYS A 115 1.10 5.57 2.46
C LYS A 115 0.49 6.23 3.69
N GLY A 116 -0.48 5.55 4.25
CA GLY A 116 -1.09 5.93 5.52
C GLY A 116 -1.15 4.70 6.41
N ILE A 117 -0.86 4.89 7.68
CA ILE A 117 -0.71 3.82 8.66
C ILE A 117 -1.65 4.06 9.84
N ALA A 118 -2.38 3.02 10.22
CA ALA A 118 -3.17 3.03 11.45
C ALA A 118 -2.86 1.78 12.25
N LEU A 119 -2.56 1.96 13.53
CA LEU A 119 -2.15 0.90 14.43
C LEU A 119 -3.24 0.66 15.47
N SER A 120 -3.67 -0.59 15.62
CA SER A 120 -4.67 -0.92 16.64
C SER A 120 -4.15 -0.63 18.05
N GLU A 121 -2.85 -0.76 18.27
CA GLU A 121 -2.23 -0.46 19.56
C GLU A 121 -2.34 1.01 19.95
N ASP A 122 -2.29 1.92 18.95
CA ASP A 122 -2.43 3.35 19.18
C ASP A 122 -3.90 3.80 19.26
N GLN A 123 -4.81 2.97 18.75
CA GLN A 123 -6.23 3.30 18.62
C GLN A 123 -7.09 2.16 19.22
N PRO A 124 -7.00 1.93 20.53
CA PRO A 124 -7.63 0.75 21.15
C PRO A 124 -9.15 0.72 21.04
N ASP A 125 -9.79 1.87 20.85
CA ASP A 125 -11.25 1.96 20.75
C ASP A 125 -11.77 1.93 19.32
N MET A 126 -10.90 1.90 18.32
CA MET A 126 -11.30 1.84 16.93
C MET A 126 -11.59 0.43 16.48
N ASN A 127 -12.66 0.27 15.69
CA ASN A 127 -12.90 -0.96 14.97
C ASN A 127 -12.08 -0.96 13.67
N ILE A 128 -12.16 -2.07 12.91
CA ILE A 128 -11.36 -2.20 11.71
C ILE A 128 -11.71 -1.15 10.64
N ASN A 129 -12.98 -0.80 10.51
CA ASN A 129 -13.41 0.19 9.53
C ASN A 129 -12.88 1.59 9.88
N GLU A 130 -12.85 1.92 11.16
CA GLU A 130 -12.29 3.18 11.63
C GLU A 130 -10.77 3.24 11.43
N LEU A 131 -10.07 2.12 11.63
CA LEU A 131 -8.64 2.03 11.36
C LEU A 131 -8.34 2.24 9.87
N ILE A 132 -9.15 1.64 9.00
CA ILE A 132 -9.00 1.81 7.55
C ILE A 132 -9.21 3.28 7.17
N ASP A 133 -10.27 3.91 7.70
CA ASP A 133 -10.55 5.31 7.41
C ASP A 133 -9.41 6.23 7.86
N LEU A 134 -8.84 5.96 9.04
CA LEU A 134 -7.70 6.73 9.54
C LEU A 134 -6.47 6.56 8.65
N ALA A 135 -6.18 5.32 8.24
CA ALA A 135 -5.07 5.05 7.33
C ALA A 135 -5.29 5.75 5.98
N ASP A 136 -6.53 5.77 5.49
CA ASP A 136 -6.86 6.43 4.23
C ASP A 136 -6.62 7.95 4.30
N GLN A 137 -7.04 8.59 5.38
CA GLN A 137 -6.80 10.02 5.60
C GLN A 137 -5.31 10.33 5.61
N ARG A 138 -4.52 9.49 6.27
CA ARG A 138 -3.07 9.67 6.36
C ARG A 138 -2.38 9.44 5.02
N MET A 139 -2.85 8.46 4.26
CA MET A 139 -2.35 8.21 2.90
C MET A 139 -2.64 9.40 1.98
N TYR A 140 -3.83 9.96 2.07
CA TYR A 140 -4.21 11.12 1.28
C TYR A 140 -3.31 12.32 1.58
N ALA A 141 -3.02 12.56 2.86
CA ALA A 141 -2.13 13.64 3.28
C ALA A 141 -0.71 13.42 2.73
N ASP A 142 -0.21 12.20 2.78
CA ASP A 142 1.11 11.84 2.26
C ASP A 142 1.15 12.03 0.74
N LYS A 143 0.10 11.66 0.04
CA LYS A 143 0.01 11.81 -1.42
C LYS A 143 0.00 13.29 -1.82
N ARG A 144 -0.75 14.12 -1.11
CA ARG A 144 -0.75 15.57 -1.34
C ARG A 144 0.64 16.16 -1.18
N GLU A 145 1.34 15.76 -0.13
CA GLU A 145 2.70 16.25 0.13
C GLU A 145 3.65 15.84 -1.00
N TYR A 146 3.53 14.60 -1.50
CA TYR A 146 4.33 14.14 -2.62
C TYR A 146 4.12 15.02 -3.86
N TYR A 147 2.86 15.32 -4.21
CA TYR A 147 2.57 16.11 -5.40
C TYR A 147 3.00 17.57 -5.24
N ILE A 148 2.92 18.13 -4.05
CA ILE A 148 3.44 19.47 -3.76
C ILE A 148 4.96 19.50 -3.97
N LYS A 149 5.68 18.54 -3.41
CA LYS A 149 7.16 18.47 -3.50
C LYS A 149 7.65 18.26 -4.92
N THR A 150 6.95 17.47 -5.70
CA THR A 150 7.38 17.14 -7.07
C THR A 150 6.82 18.09 -8.12
N GLY A 151 5.92 18.98 -7.76
CA GLY A 151 5.26 19.89 -8.70
C GLY A 151 4.26 19.21 -9.62
N LYS A 152 3.88 17.96 -9.34
CA LYS A 152 2.92 17.23 -10.15
C LYS A 152 1.49 17.52 -9.70
N HIS A 153 0.54 17.32 -10.60
CA HIS A 153 -0.87 17.48 -10.27
C HIS A 153 -1.36 16.33 -9.41
N HIS A 154 -2.08 16.69 -8.35
CA HIS A 154 -2.76 15.74 -7.50
C HIS A 154 -4.06 15.30 -8.17
N ARG A 155 -4.23 13.97 -8.34
CA ARG A 155 -5.42 13.40 -8.98
C ARG A 155 -5.95 12.21 -8.21
N HIS A 156 -7.24 12.11 -8.22
CA HIS A 156 -7.99 10.98 -7.68
C HIS A 156 -8.86 10.37 -8.69
#